data_8f7f3c4ccd1000b3ef1da78396998924
#
_entry.id   8f7f3c4ccd1000b3ef1da78396998924
#
_cell.length_a   1.000
_cell.length_b   1.000
_cell.length_c   1.000
_cell.angle_alpha   90.00
_cell.angle_beta   90.00
_cell.angle_gamma   90.00
#
_symmetry.space_group_name_H-M   'P 1'
#
loop_
_entity.id
_entity.type
_entity.pdbx_description
1 polymer ?
#
loop_
_entity_poly.entity_id
_entity_poly.type
_entity_poly.pdbx_seq_one_letter_code
_entity_poly.pdbx_strand_id
1 'polypeptide(L)'
;FQSGFTANSGTVSAILNKEDVIISDELNHASIIDGCRLSRAAIKVFPHSDMAVLRERLEETKSYTEAGHRVLVVTDGVFSMDGDIGNLPEIVKLAKEYGAITMVDDAHASGVLGKNGRGTVDHFNLHGMVDIQVGTLSKAIGVLGGYVAGSRTLINYLLHRGRPILFSTSHPPAVTAACLEAFDILQEEPEHIEKLWSNAKM
;
A
#
# COMPACT_ATOMS: atom_id res chain seq x y z
N PHE A 1 -8.75 -6.13 -7.34
CA PHE A 1 -7.73 -6.52 -8.33
C PHE A 1 -7.45 -8.01 -8.28
N GLN A 2 -6.89 -8.57 -9.37
CA GLN A 2 -6.63 -10.00 -9.49
C GLN A 2 -5.46 -10.49 -8.61
N SER A 3 -4.64 -9.58 -8.13
CA SER A 3 -3.55 -9.87 -7.18
C SER A 3 -3.08 -8.59 -6.49
N GLY A 4 -2.29 -8.73 -5.41
CA GLY A 4 -1.57 -7.59 -4.82
C GLY A 4 -0.62 -6.94 -5.83
N PHE A 5 0.02 -7.75 -6.68
CA PHE A 5 0.88 -7.24 -7.75
C PHE A 5 0.13 -6.27 -8.68
N THR A 6 -1.04 -6.67 -9.18
CA THR A 6 -1.85 -5.82 -10.06
C THR A 6 -2.52 -4.66 -9.32
N ALA A 7 -2.75 -4.78 -8.01
CA ALA A 7 -3.23 -3.68 -7.19
C ALA A 7 -2.18 -2.56 -7.10
N ASN A 8 -0.91 -2.87 -6.81
CA ASN A 8 0.18 -1.90 -6.81
C ASN A 8 0.41 -1.29 -8.19
N SER A 9 0.74 -2.13 -9.18
CA SER A 9 1.10 -1.66 -10.51
C SER A 9 -0.03 -0.90 -11.19
N GLY A 10 -1.27 -1.35 -11.01
CA GLY A 10 -2.45 -0.70 -11.57
C GLY A 10 -2.78 0.63 -10.89
N THR A 11 -2.61 0.74 -9.58
CA THR A 11 -2.88 1.96 -8.84
C THR A 11 -1.86 3.04 -9.19
N VAL A 12 -0.57 2.76 -9.03
CA VAL A 12 0.49 3.74 -9.29
C VAL A 12 0.42 4.24 -10.73
N SER A 13 0.29 3.33 -11.71
CA SER A 13 0.23 3.71 -13.12
C SER A 13 -1.07 4.43 -13.52
N ALA A 14 -2.15 4.28 -12.75
CA ALA A 14 -3.40 4.98 -13.03
C ALA A 14 -3.42 6.40 -12.49
N ILE A 15 -2.80 6.64 -11.32
CA ILE A 15 -2.89 7.93 -10.63
C ILE A 15 -1.75 8.90 -10.97
N LEU A 16 -0.65 8.42 -11.54
CA LEU A 16 0.53 9.22 -11.86
C LEU A 16 0.85 9.22 -13.36
N ASN A 17 1.60 10.21 -13.79
CA ASN A 17 2.05 10.39 -15.16
C ASN A 17 3.50 10.96 -15.21
N LYS A 18 4.01 11.23 -16.41
CA LYS A 18 5.39 11.69 -16.64
C LYS A 18 5.77 13.04 -15.99
N GLU A 19 4.78 13.82 -15.55
CA GLU A 19 4.97 15.13 -14.93
C GLU A 19 5.04 15.03 -13.40
N ASP A 20 4.67 13.86 -12.86
CA ASP A 20 4.63 13.58 -11.42
C ASP A 20 5.95 12.97 -10.92
N VAL A 21 6.10 12.86 -9.60
CA VAL A 21 7.28 12.27 -8.94
C VAL A 21 6.86 11.19 -7.97
N ILE A 22 7.67 10.14 -7.89
CA ILE A 22 7.54 9.06 -6.91
C ILE A 22 8.80 9.02 -6.05
N ILE A 23 8.62 8.95 -4.74
CA ILE A 23 9.68 8.70 -3.76
C ILE A 23 9.44 7.32 -3.18
N SER A 24 10.35 6.38 -3.42
CA SER A 24 10.21 4.96 -3.09
C SER A 24 11.31 4.49 -2.15
N ASP A 25 10.93 3.71 -1.13
CA ASP A 25 11.92 2.97 -0.34
C ASP A 25 12.65 1.97 -1.26
N GLU A 26 13.96 1.79 -1.06
CA GLU A 26 14.79 0.94 -1.93
C GLU A 26 14.44 -0.56 -1.84
N LEU A 27 13.86 -1.01 -0.72
CA LEU A 27 13.48 -2.40 -0.48
C LEU A 27 12.03 -2.71 -0.85
N ASN A 28 11.30 -1.75 -1.43
CA ASN A 28 9.93 -1.96 -1.83
C ASN A 28 9.76 -3.17 -2.77
N HIS A 29 8.63 -3.84 -2.64
CA HIS A 29 8.27 -5.01 -3.43
C HIS A 29 8.30 -4.74 -4.94
N ALA A 30 8.66 -5.74 -5.74
CA ALA A 30 8.78 -5.66 -7.20
C ALA A 30 7.53 -5.08 -7.89
N SER A 31 6.33 -5.33 -7.38
CA SER A 31 5.08 -4.80 -7.93
C SER A 31 4.97 -3.28 -7.80
N ILE A 32 5.53 -2.70 -6.74
CA ILE A 32 5.63 -1.25 -6.56
C ILE A 32 6.63 -0.68 -7.58
N ILE A 33 7.81 -1.30 -7.67
CA ILE A 33 8.86 -0.90 -8.61
C ILE A 33 8.33 -0.90 -10.06
N ASP A 34 7.63 -1.95 -10.46
CA ASP A 34 7.04 -2.05 -11.79
C ASP A 34 5.90 -1.04 -12.00
N GLY A 35 5.09 -0.81 -10.98
CA GLY A 35 4.06 0.25 -11.00
C GLY A 35 4.65 1.64 -11.19
N CYS A 36 5.76 1.93 -10.48
CA CYS A 36 6.50 3.17 -10.63
C CYS A 36 7.01 3.36 -12.07
N ARG A 37 7.62 2.33 -12.65
CA ARG A 37 8.10 2.36 -14.05
C ARG A 37 6.97 2.56 -15.05
N LEU A 38 5.84 1.88 -14.87
CA LEU A 38 4.67 1.98 -15.74
C LEU A 38 4.03 3.37 -15.72
N SER A 39 4.10 4.11 -14.60
CA SER A 39 3.56 5.46 -14.48
C SER A 39 4.29 6.48 -15.36
N ARG A 40 5.57 6.24 -15.66
CA ARG A 40 6.51 7.16 -16.33
C ARG A 40 6.86 8.39 -15.49
N ALA A 41 6.43 8.48 -14.24
CA ALA A 41 6.83 9.53 -13.32
C ALA A 41 8.34 9.45 -13.03
N ALA A 42 8.94 10.58 -12.63
CA ALA A 42 10.30 10.57 -12.14
C ALA A 42 10.37 9.77 -10.83
N ILE A 43 11.32 8.84 -10.75
CA ILE A 43 11.48 7.98 -9.57
C ILE A 43 12.71 8.42 -8.79
N LYS A 44 12.50 8.74 -7.51
CA LYS A 44 13.55 9.03 -6.53
C LYS A 44 13.53 7.94 -5.47
N VAL A 45 14.66 7.29 -5.26
CA VAL A 45 14.79 6.23 -4.25
C VAL A 45 15.46 6.80 -3.01
N PHE A 46 15.03 6.37 -1.83
CA PHE A 46 15.73 6.63 -0.57
C PHE A 46 16.15 5.31 0.06
N PRO A 47 17.29 5.28 0.78
CA PRO A 47 17.77 4.09 1.48
C PRO A 47 16.73 3.62 2.49
N HIS A 48 16.67 2.30 2.69
CA HIS A 48 15.65 1.69 3.53
C HIS A 48 15.57 2.34 4.91
N SER A 49 14.36 2.78 5.25
CA SER A 49 14.04 3.44 6.53
C SER A 49 14.88 4.68 6.86
N ASP A 50 15.56 5.31 5.89
CA ASP A 50 16.32 6.55 6.10
C ASP A 50 15.41 7.78 5.96
N MET A 51 14.89 8.25 7.08
CA MET A 51 13.99 9.41 7.12
C MET A 51 14.69 10.73 6.82
N ALA A 52 16.01 10.81 7.01
CA ALA A 52 16.77 12.01 6.67
C ALA A 52 16.87 12.17 5.14
N VAL A 53 17.21 11.09 4.43
CA VAL A 53 17.22 11.08 2.96
C VAL A 53 15.80 11.21 2.39
N LEU A 54 14.77 10.60 3.02
CA LEU A 54 13.39 10.83 2.61
C LEU A 54 13.03 12.33 2.65
N ARG A 55 13.41 13.04 3.71
CA ARG A 55 13.21 14.50 3.83
C ARG A 55 13.93 15.24 2.71
N GLU A 56 15.18 14.91 2.41
CA GLU A 56 15.94 15.50 1.30
C GLU A 56 15.22 15.31 -0.04
N ARG A 57 14.72 14.08 -0.31
CA ARG A 57 13.98 13.80 -1.54
C ARG A 57 12.66 14.59 -1.62
N LEU A 58 11.96 14.75 -0.51
CA LEU A 58 10.75 15.59 -0.45
C LEU A 58 11.07 17.07 -0.70
N GLU A 59 12.15 17.59 -0.10
CA GLU A 59 12.61 18.95 -0.35
C GLU A 59 12.87 19.22 -1.83
N GLU A 60 13.55 18.28 -2.52
CA GLU A 60 13.80 18.34 -3.97
C GLU A 60 12.51 18.35 -4.81
N THR A 61 11.36 17.96 -4.24
CA THR A 61 10.09 17.89 -4.98
C THR A 61 9.15 19.07 -4.75
N LYS A 62 9.54 20.08 -3.96
CA LYS A 62 8.70 21.26 -3.68
C LYS A 62 8.23 21.96 -4.95
N SER A 63 9.11 22.14 -5.91
CA SER A 63 8.76 22.77 -7.18
C SER A 63 7.68 22.02 -7.97
N TYR A 64 7.59 20.70 -7.79
CA TYR A 64 6.55 19.88 -8.42
C TYR A 64 5.19 20.12 -7.77
N THR A 65 5.11 20.11 -6.43
CA THR A 65 3.86 20.40 -5.71
C THR A 65 3.40 21.82 -5.93
N GLU A 66 4.30 22.80 -5.96
CA GLU A 66 3.99 24.21 -6.29
C GLU A 66 3.46 24.39 -7.72
N ALA A 67 3.95 23.58 -8.68
CA ALA A 67 3.44 23.54 -10.04
C ALA A 67 2.12 22.75 -10.20
N GLY A 68 1.58 22.17 -9.13
CA GLY A 68 0.35 21.38 -9.14
C GLY A 68 0.51 19.93 -9.60
N HIS A 69 1.77 19.43 -9.72
CA HIS A 69 2.05 18.03 -9.98
C HIS A 69 1.97 17.19 -8.71
N ARG A 70 1.78 15.89 -8.87
CA ARG A 70 1.66 14.95 -7.75
C ARG A 70 3.03 14.44 -7.32
N VAL A 71 3.21 14.34 -6.02
CA VAL A 71 4.34 13.63 -5.41
C VAL A 71 3.76 12.48 -4.60
N LEU A 72 4.21 11.26 -4.89
CA LEU A 72 3.82 10.06 -4.17
C LEU A 72 4.99 9.54 -3.34
N VAL A 73 4.79 9.33 -2.04
CA VAL A 73 5.68 8.55 -1.19
C VAL A 73 5.08 7.16 -1.03
N VAL A 74 5.85 6.13 -1.38
CA VAL A 74 5.39 4.73 -1.32
C VAL A 74 6.36 3.84 -0.56
N THR A 75 5.82 2.98 0.30
CA THR A 75 6.57 2.03 1.13
C THR A 75 5.78 0.74 1.36
N ASP A 76 6.49 -0.37 1.57
CA ASP A 76 5.90 -1.55 2.22
C ASP A 76 5.62 -1.23 3.70
N GLY A 77 4.54 -1.77 4.25
CA GLY A 77 4.23 -1.69 5.67
C GLY A 77 5.06 -2.67 6.49
N VAL A 78 5.21 -3.88 5.96
CA VAL A 78 6.13 -4.92 6.47
C VAL A 78 6.95 -5.43 5.30
N PHE A 79 8.27 -5.36 5.41
CA PHE A 79 9.21 -5.81 4.40
C PHE A 79 9.40 -7.33 4.48
N SER A 80 9.04 -8.03 3.41
CA SER A 80 8.91 -9.50 3.41
C SER A 80 10.21 -10.27 3.66
N MET A 81 11.35 -9.72 3.25
CA MET A 81 12.62 -10.42 3.29
C MET A 81 13.28 -10.35 4.68
N ASP A 82 13.15 -9.21 5.34
CA ASP A 82 13.79 -8.94 6.63
C ASP A 82 12.78 -8.97 7.80
N GLY A 83 11.49 -8.77 7.51
CA GLY A 83 10.41 -8.85 8.50
C GLY A 83 10.26 -7.58 9.35
N ASP A 84 10.99 -6.54 9.01
CA ASP A 84 10.89 -5.26 9.70
C ASP A 84 9.65 -4.47 9.28
N ILE A 85 9.24 -3.56 10.15
CA ILE A 85 8.05 -2.72 9.96
C ILE A 85 8.51 -1.34 9.49
N GLY A 86 7.94 -0.84 8.39
CA GLY A 86 8.22 0.48 7.86
C GLY A 86 7.93 1.59 8.88
N ASN A 87 8.75 2.64 8.91
CA ASN A 87 8.56 3.78 9.80
C ASN A 87 7.42 4.69 9.32
N LEU A 88 6.22 4.10 9.21
CA LEU A 88 5.03 4.76 8.68
C LEU A 88 4.66 6.07 9.40
N PRO A 89 4.79 6.20 10.74
CA PRO A 89 4.50 7.46 11.42
C PRO A 89 5.34 8.65 10.93
N GLU A 90 6.65 8.46 10.76
CA GLU A 90 7.51 9.55 10.28
C GLU A 90 7.34 9.79 8.77
N ILE A 91 7.13 8.72 7.97
CA ILE A 91 6.82 8.83 6.54
C ILE A 91 5.56 9.68 6.32
N VAL A 92 4.48 9.38 7.04
CA VAL A 92 3.20 10.12 6.93
C VAL A 92 3.35 11.57 7.35
N LYS A 93 4.08 11.82 8.44
CA LYS A 93 4.36 13.17 8.94
C LYS A 93 5.13 13.99 7.90
N LEU A 94 6.20 13.42 7.34
CA LEU A 94 7.00 14.07 6.30
C LEU A 94 6.19 14.30 5.03
N ALA A 95 5.49 13.29 4.52
CA ALA A 95 4.66 13.41 3.33
C ALA A 95 3.62 14.54 3.49
N LYS A 96 2.98 14.64 4.64
CA LYS A 96 2.01 15.70 4.94
C LYS A 96 2.65 17.10 4.99
N GLU A 97 3.86 17.21 5.58
CA GLU A 97 4.62 18.47 5.63
C GLU A 97 4.90 19.03 4.24
N TYR A 98 5.15 18.14 3.24
CA TYR A 98 5.47 18.52 1.87
C TYR A 98 4.31 18.39 0.87
N GLY A 99 3.10 18.08 1.34
CA GLY A 99 1.92 17.93 0.48
C GLY A 99 1.97 16.73 -0.46
N ALA A 100 2.73 15.70 -0.10
CA ALA A 100 2.84 14.47 -0.86
C ALA A 100 1.72 13.48 -0.50
N ILE A 101 1.31 12.67 -1.47
CA ILE A 101 0.37 11.55 -1.31
C ILE A 101 1.13 10.38 -0.66
N THR A 102 0.49 9.67 0.27
CA THR A 102 1.06 8.49 0.93
C THR A 102 0.42 7.21 0.44
N MET A 103 1.26 6.20 0.12
CA MET A 103 0.80 4.85 -0.21
C MET A 103 1.58 3.82 0.61
N VAL A 104 0.86 2.89 1.24
CA VAL A 104 1.45 1.76 1.95
C VAL A 104 0.97 0.45 1.37
N ASP A 105 1.89 -0.49 1.15
CA ASP A 105 1.58 -1.89 0.83
C ASP A 105 1.58 -2.72 2.11
N ASP A 106 0.41 -3.10 2.55
CA ASP A 106 0.15 -3.93 3.73
C ASP A 106 0.01 -5.43 3.40
N ALA A 107 0.54 -5.88 2.27
CA ALA A 107 0.42 -7.29 1.86
C ALA A 107 0.97 -8.28 2.90
N HIS A 108 1.96 -7.89 3.69
CA HIS A 108 2.52 -8.69 4.77
C HIS A 108 2.02 -8.29 6.17
N ALA A 109 1.25 -7.21 6.28
CA ALA A 109 0.70 -6.73 7.54
C ALA A 109 -0.78 -7.07 7.72
N SER A 110 -1.55 -7.12 6.63
CA SER A 110 -2.98 -7.50 6.66
C SER A 110 -3.15 -8.92 7.21
N GLY A 111 -4.00 -9.06 8.23
CA GLY A 111 -4.20 -10.32 8.96
C GLY A 111 -3.11 -10.63 10.00
N VAL A 112 -2.14 -9.72 10.22
CA VAL A 112 -0.99 -9.91 11.13
C VAL A 112 -0.87 -8.78 12.15
N LEU A 113 -0.78 -7.55 11.70
CA LEU A 113 -0.58 -6.36 12.54
C LEU A 113 -1.89 -5.60 12.76
N GLY A 114 -1.91 -4.82 13.84
CA GLY A 114 -3.06 -4.01 14.21
C GLY A 114 -4.19 -4.83 14.85
N LYS A 115 -5.22 -4.15 15.32
CA LYS A 115 -6.39 -4.80 15.93
C LYS A 115 -7.11 -5.65 14.88
N ASN A 116 -7.32 -6.93 15.19
CA ASN A 116 -7.94 -7.90 14.27
C ASN A 116 -7.26 -7.94 12.88
N GLY A 117 -5.94 -7.74 12.81
CA GLY A 117 -5.18 -7.82 11.57
C GLY A 117 -5.43 -6.70 10.56
N ARG A 118 -5.79 -5.50 11.02
CA ARG A 118 -6.10 -4.35 10.14
C ARG A 118 -4.89 -3.69 9.47
N GLY A 119 -3.69 -4.20 9.69
CA GLY A 119 -2.47 -3.74 9.04
C GLY A 119 -1.71 -2.65 9.80
N THR A 120 -0.69 -2.08 9.14
CA THR A 120 0.23 -1.12 9.75
C THR A 120 -0.42 0.22 10.09
N VAL A 121 -1.38 0.66 9.30
CA VAL A 121 -2.11 1.92 9.57
C VAL A 121 -2.84 1.85 10.92
N ASP A 122 -3.49 0.71 11.21
CA ASP A 122 -4.15 0.49 12.51
C ASP A 122 -3.11 0.28 13.62
N HIS A 123 -2.03 -0.46 13.35
CA HIS A 123 -0.94 -0.71 14.30
C HIS A 123 -0.35 0.59 14.86
N PHE A 124 -0.19 1.59 14.02
CA PHE A 124 0.36 2.91 14.40
C PHE A 124 -0.71 3.97 14.70
N ASN A 125 -2.00 3.61 14.72
CA ASN A 125 -3.12 4.56 14.93
C ASN A 125 -3.12 5.74 13.93
N LEU A 126 -2.82 5.46 12.65
CA LEU A 126 -2.74 6.45 11.57
C LEU A 126 -4.01 6.50 10.69
N HIS A 127 -5.16 6.14 11.25
CA HIS A 127 -6.44 6.15 10.53
C HIS A 127 -6.74 7.52 9.92
N GLY A 128 -7.04 7.53 8.60
CA GLY A 128 -7.32 8.75 7.85
C GLY A 128 -6.10 9.59 7.52
N MET A 129 -4.89 9.14 7.85
CA MET A 129 -3.64 9.85 7.57
C MET A 129 -2.85 9.28 6.40
N VAL A 130 -3.14 8.05 5.98
CA VAL A 130 -2.59 7.40 4.78
C VAL A 130 -3.62 7.46 3.67
N ASP A 131 -3.22 7.95 2.49
CA ASP A 131 -4.15 8.18 1.38
C ASP A 131 -4.53 6.89 0.65
N ILE A 132 -3.57 5.98 0.50
CA ILE A 132 -3.70 4.75 -0.28
C ILE A 132 -3.14 3.58 0.51
N GLN A 133 -3.99 2.60 0.80
CA GLN A 133 -3.59 1.33 1.41
C GLN A 133 -3.80 0.22 0.39
N VAL A 134 -2.77 -0.55 0.15
CA VAL A 134 -2.82 -1.72 -0.73
C VAL A 134 -2.63 -2.98 0.10
N GLY A 135 -3.31 -4.04 -0.28
CA GLY A 135 -3.12 -5.33 0.35
C GLY A 135 -3.34 -6.48 -0.64
N THR A 136 -3.00 -7.66 -0.20
CA THR A 136 -3.25 -8.89 -0.95
C THR A 136 -4.25 -9.78 -0.23
N LEU A 137 -5.04 -10.50 -1.00
CA LEU A 137 -5.97 -11.52 -0.50
C LEU A 137 -5.34 -12.92 -0.50
N SER A 138 -4.14 -13.07 -1.09
CA SER A 138 -3.52 -14.38 -1.30
C SER A 138 -2.59 -14.83 -0.15
N LYS A 139 -2.53 -14.09 0.94
CA LYS A 139 -1.75 -14.42 2.14
C LYS A 139 -2.67 -14.78 3.31
N ALA A 140 -2.85 -13.92 4.30
CA ALA A 140 -3.67 -14.23 5.47
C ALA A 140 -5.14 -14.55 5.13
N ILE A 141 -5.72 -13.90 4.12
CA ILE A 141 -7.10 -14.15 3.68
C ILE A 141 -7.23 -15.47 2.89
N GLY A 142 -6.14 -15.94 2.26
CA GLY A 142 -6.06 -17.26 1.64
C GLY A 142 -6.84 -17.42 0.32
N VAL A 143 -7.19 -16.32 -0.37
CA VAL A 143 -7.90 -16.36 -1.65
C VAL A 143 -7.20 -15.55 -2.74
N LEU A 144 -7.57 -15.75 -3.99
CA LEU A 144 -7.06 -14.97 -5.12
C LEU A 144 -7.46 -13.50 -4.96
N GLY A 145 -6.50 -12.58 -5.17
CA GLY A 145 -6.80 -11.18 -5.32
C GLY A 145 -5.88 -10.21 -4.58
N GLY A 146 -6.20 -8.95 -4.75
CA GLY A 146 -5.63 -7.82 -4.04
C GLY A 146 -6.65 -6.68 -3.96
N TYR A 147 -6.43 -5.74 -3.07
CA TYR A 147 -7.34 -4.63 -2.88
C TYR A 147 -6.59 -3.31 -2.70
N VAL A 148 -7.32 -2.24 -2.93
CA VAL A 148 -6.91 -0.88 -2.60
C VAL A 148 -8.00 -0.25 -1.75
N ALA A 149 -7.62 0.33 -0.64
CA ALA A 149 -8.48 1.12 0.23
C ALA A 149 -8.01 2.58 0.23
N GLY A 150 -8.97 3.51 0.28
CA GLY A 150 -8.72 4.94 0.28
C GLY A 150 -10.01 5.73 0.14
N SER A 151 -9.90 7.01 -0.22
CA SER A 151 -11.07 7.87 -0.38
C SER A 151 -12.03 7.35 -1.47
N ARG A 152 -13.32 7.65 -1.35
CA ARG A 152 -14.31 7.28 -2.38
C ARG A 152 -13.93 7.85 -3.76
N THR A 153 -13.34 9.04 -3.81
CA THR A 153 -12.86 9.65 -5.06
C THR A 153 -11.76 8.82 -5.70
N LEU A 154 -10.77 8.37 -4.92
CA LEU A 154 -9.71 7.49 -5.40
C LEU A 154 -10.29 6.17 -5.93
N ILE A 155 -11.15 5.52 -5.17
CA ILE A 155 -11.74 4.24 -5.56
C ILE A 155 -12.55 4.38 -6.85
N ASN A 156 -13.40 5.40 -6.95
CA ASN A 156 -14.15 5.68 -8.18
C ASN A 156 -13.22 5.94 -9.38
N TYR A 157 -12.14 6.69 -9.17
CA TYR A 157 -11.15 6.92 -10.21
C TYR A 157 -10.50 5.61 -10.68
N LEU A 158 -10.08 4.75 -9.76
CA LEU A 158 -9.46 3.46 -10.09
C LEU A 158 -10.42 2.52 -10.82
N LEU A 159 -11.71 2.51 -10.45
CA LEU A 159 -12.74 1.72 -11.15
C LEU A 159 -12.90 2.12 -12.62
N HIS A 160 -12.60 3.38 -12.98
CA HIS A 160 -12.73 3.89 -14.34
C HIS A 160 -11.41 3.97 -15.11
N ARG A 161 -10.27 3.95 -14.43
CA ARG A 161 -8.94 4.16 -15.03
C ARG A 161 -7.95 3.04 -14.77
N GLY A 162 -8.21 2.21 -13.78
CA GLY A 162 -7.33 1.09 -13.43
C GLY A 162 -7.45 -0.05 -14.46
N ARG A 163 -6.53 -0.12 -15.41
CA ARG A 163 -6.56 -1.13 -16.47
C ARG A 163 -6.70 -2.57 -15.96
N PRO A 164 -5.99 -2.98 -14.88
CA PRO A 164 -6.16 -4.33 -14.33
C PRO A 164 -7.55 -4.60 -13.74
N ILE A 165 -8.33 -3.58 -13.39
CA ILE A 165 -9.74 -3.74 -12.98
C ILE A 165 -10.62 -3.86 -14.24
N LEU A 166 -10.45 -2.92 -15.17
CA LEU A 166 -11.32 -2.81 -16.35
C LEU A 166 -11.23 -4.01 -17.30
N PHE A 167 -10.02 -4.58 -17.44
CA PHE A 167 -9.71 -5.51 -18.53
C PHE A 167 -9.33 -6.92 -18.06
N SER A 168 -9.59 -7.27 -16.80
CA SER A 168 -9.23 -8.57 -16.23
C SER A 168 -10.43 -9.44 -15.83
N THR A 169 -11.64 -9.06 -16.27
CA THR A 169 -12.91 -9.68 -15.84
C THR A 169 -13.05 -9.64 -14.30
N SER A 170 -14.00 -10.30 -13.70
CA SER A 170 -14.20 -10.32 -12.24
C SER A 170 -13.58 -11.55 -11.60
N HIS A 171 -13.50 -11.53 -10.27
CA HIS A 171 -13.22 -12.75 -9.51
C HIS A 171 -14.38 -13.74 -9.66
N PRO A 172 -14.09 -15.07 -9.68
CA PRO A 172 -15.14 -16.07 -9.60
C PRO A 172 -15.98 -15.88 -8.31
N PRO A 173 -17.30 -16.09 -8.39
CA PRO A 173 -18.17 -15.90 -7.20
C PRO A 173 -17.74 -16.71 -5.97
N ALA A 174 -17.24 -17.92 -6.15
CA ALA A 174 -16.73 -18.76 -5.06
C ALA A 174 -15.54 -18.12 -4.34
N VAL A 175 -14.62 -17.46 -5.07
CA VAL A 175 -13.48 -16.73 -4.50
C VAL A 175 -13.96 -15.53 -3.69
N THR A 176 -14.96 -14.82 -4.21
CA THR A 176 -15.54 -13.67 -3.51
C THR A 176 -16.26 -14.09 -2.24
N ALA A 177 -17.02 -15.19 -2.25
CA ALA A 177 -17.69 -15.72 -1.08
C ALA A 177 -16.67 -16.16 -0.01
N ALA A 178 -15.62 -16.88 -0.40
CA ALA A 178 -14.55 -17.27 0.51
C ALA A 178 -13.79 -16.05 1.10
N CYS A 179 -13.63 -14.99 0.31
CA CYS A 179 -13.04 -13.75 0.79
C CYS A 179 -13.88 -13.07 1.87
N LEU A 180 -15.19 -12.99 1.68
CA LEU A 180 -16.12 -12.41 2.66
C LEU A 180 -16.07 -13.20 3.97
N GLU A 181 -16.20 -14.52 3.90
CA GLU A 181 -16.11 -15.40 5.06
C GLU A 181 -14.80 -15.25 5.82
N ALA A 182 -13.66 -15.16 5.10
CA ALA A 182 -12.36 -14.97 5.74
C ALA A 182 -12.27 -13.61 6.47
N PHE A 183 -12.89 -12.55 5.97
CA PHE A 183 -12.96 -11.28 6.68
C PHE A 183 -13.87 -11.34 7.91
N ASP A 184 -14.98 -12.07 7.83
CA ASP A 184 -15.88 -12.26 8.97
C ASP A 184 -15.15 -13.04 10.07
N ILE A 185 -14.46 -14.14 9.76
CA ILE A 185 -13.59 -14.89 10.67
C ILE A 185 -12.55 -13.99 11.34
N LEU A 186 -11.83 -13.18 10.57
CA LEU A 186 -10.82 -12.26 11.13
C LEU A 186 -11.41 -11.24 12.11
N GLN A 187 -12.67 -10.85 11.94
CA GLN A 187 -13.33 -9.90 12.82
C GLN A 187 -13.90 -10.57 14.08
N GLU A 188 -14.43 -11.78 13.94
CA GLU A 188 -15.20 -12.49 14.97
C GLU A 188 -14.33 -13.45 15.78
N GLU A 189 -13.23 -13.97 15.22
CA GLU A 189 -12.36 -14.99 15.81
C GLU A 189 -10.91 -14.47 16.01
N PRO A 190 -10.65 -13.60 17.01
CA PRO A 190 -9.33 -13.00 17.24
C PRO A 190 -8.25 -14.03 17.62
N GLU A 191 -8.64 -15.24 18.06
CA GLU A 191 -7.74 -16.31 18.47
C GLU A 191 -6.79 -16.77 17.35
N HIS A 192 -7.13 -16.62 16.09
CA HIS A 192 -6.25 -16.93 14.98
C HIS A 192 -5.00 -16.02 14.96
N ILE A 193 -5.20 -14.74 15.19
CA ILE A 193 -4.10 -13.75 15.26
C ILE A 193 -3.32 -13.91 16.57
N GLU A 194 -4.02 -14.18 17.70
CA GLU A 194 -3.38 -14.43 18.98
C GLU A 194 -2.48 -15.66 18.93
N LYS A 195 -2.94 -16.74 18.28
CA LYS A 195 -2.15 -17.96 18.06
C LYS A 195 -0.94 -17.69 17.17
N LEU A 196 -1.10 -16.89 16.08
CA LEU A 196 0.01 -16.48 15.23
C LEU A 196 1.11 -15.79 16.05
N TRP A 197 0.74 -14.81 16.87
CA TRP A 197 1.69 -14.07 17.69
C TRP A 197 2.29 -14.89 18.83
N SER A 198 1.52 -15.83 19.40
CA SER A 198 2.05 -16.78 20.36
C SER A 198 3.16 -17.66 19.74
N ASN A 199 2.93 -18.15 18.52
CA ASN A 199 3.90 -18.98 17.81
C ASN A 199 5.14 -18.16 17.39
N ALA A 200 4.95 -16.90 16.97
CA ALA A 200 6.06 -16.03 16.55
C ALA A 200 7.00 -15.64 17.70
N LYS A 201 6.57 -15.77 18.95
CA LYS A 201 7.37 -15.46 20.16
C LYS A 201 8.12 -16.68 20.72
N MET A 202 7.93 -17.87 20.16
CA MET A 202 8.65 -19.09 20.56
C MET A 202 10.02 -19.19 19.91
#